data_ac1ed89cdd28867e5841e0c9fc0caaf9
#
_entry.id   ac1ed89cdd28867e5841e0c9fc0caaf9
#
_cell.length_a   1.000
_cell.length_b   1.000
_cell.length_c   1.000
_cell.angle_alpha   90.00
_cell.angle_beta   90.00
_cell.angle_gamma   90.00
#
_symmetry.space_group_name_H-M   'P 1'
#
loop_
_entity.id
_entity.type
_entity.pdbx_description
1 polymer ?
#
loop_
_entity_poly.entity_id
_entity_poly.type
_entity_poly.pdbx_seq_one_letter_code
_entity_poly.pdbx_strand_id
1 'polypeptide(L)'
;ESAEKWLRKNRFRITSSKDGISAEKGYLRETGNLLFHLSLIVVLLGIGASSVFGMRGEAIVTVGERFINVPTSYDNLAPGRFFDLAKMPPFTITAANFDAQYDAETRQPLDYTLVAKVSETPDVKPVEKIVKVNKPLTFGDTRVYLQANGFSPLVTIRDAGGAVKFEGPVPFLPQDANLTSIGAIKVPDMDPQIGFVSSFLPTADRDKVRGGFSSYPELLDPRLLFSVWKGDLGMDSG
;
A
#
# COMPACT_ATOMS: atom_id res chain seq x y z
N GLU A 1 -22.49 -26.62 -58.05
CA GLU A 1 -23.63 -26.74 -57.06
C GLU A 1 -23.24 -27.55 -55.81
N SER A 2 -22.45 -28.59 -55.91
CA SER A 2 -22.12 -29.40 -54.72
C SER A 2 -21.20 -28.69 -53.73
N ALA A 3 -20.21 -27.94 -54.21
CA ALA A 3 -19.27 -27.20 -53.37
C ALA A 3 -19.96 -26.05 -52.63
N GLU A 4 -20.82 -25.30 -53.31
CA GLU A 4 -21.58 -24.20 -52.73
C GLU A 4 -22.52 -24.68 -51.60
N LYS A 5 -23.24 -25.81 -51.87
CA LYS A 5 -24.11 -26.43 -50.84
C LYS A 5 -23.33 -26.89 -49.62
N TRP A 6 -22.15 -27.47 -49.83
CA TRP A 6 -21.30 -27.91 -48.73
C TRP A 6 -20.80 -26.74 -47.89
N LEU A 7 -20.34 -25.66 -48.53
CA LEU A 7 -19.87 -24.45 -47.85
C LEU A 7 -21.01 -23.79 -47.03
N ARG A 8 -22.21 -23.65 -47.57
CA ARG A 8 -23.41 -23.14 -46.86
C ARG A 8 -23.77 -24.01 -45.67
N LYS A 9 -23.77 -25.34 -45.84
CA LYS A 9 -24.04 -26.29 -44.77
C LYS A 9 -23.04 -26.16 -43.59
N ASN A 10 -21.78 -25.81 -43.89
CA ASN A 10 -20.73 -25.60 -42.93
C ASN A 10 -20.60 -24.15 -42.41
N ARG A 11 -21.66 -23.34 -42.66
CA ARG A 11 -21.75 -21.94 -42.14
C ARG A 11 -20.67 -21.00 -42.70
N PHE A 12 -20.23 -21.23 -43.96
CA PHE A 12 -19.42 -20.24 -44.68
C PHE A 12 -20.32 -19.16 -45.27
N ARG A 13 -19.88 -17.91 -45.23
CA ARG A 13 -20.41 -16.83 -46.03
C ARG A 13 -19.84 -16.98 -47.45
N ILE A 14 -20.68 -16.98 -48.47
CA ILE A 14 -20.29 -17.26 -49.85
C ILE A 14 -20.61 -16.04 -50.67
N THR A 15 -19.64 -15.64 -51.51
CA THR A 15 -19.82 -14.68 -52.58
C THR A 15 -19.45 -15.39 -53.89
N SER A 16 -20.46 -15.59 -54.77
CA SER A 16 -20.26 -16.18 -56.09
C SER A 16 -20.04 -15.09 -57.12
N SER A 17 -18.98 -15.24 -57.93
CA SER A 17 -18.70 -14.41 -59.09
C SER A 17 -18.68 -15.26 -60.35
N LYS A 18 -18.54 -14.64 -61.54
CA LYS A 18 -18.46 -15.37 -62.81
C LYS A 18 -17.25 -16.30 -62.92
N ASP A 19 -16.17 -15.98 -62.16
CA ASP A 19 -14.91 -16.64 -62.23
C ASP A 19 -14.61 -17.58 -61.04
N GLY A 20 -15.51 -17.63 -60.01
CA GLY A 20 -15.31 -18.51 -58.88
C GLY A 20 -16.20 -18.23 -57.68
N ILE A 21 -16.02 -19.06 -56.64
CA ILE A 21 -16.73 -18.98 -55.37
C ILE A 21 -15.71 -18.55 -54.29
N SER A 22 -15.95 -17.42 -53.67
CA SER A 22 -15.23 -17.00 -52.45
C SER A 22 -16.05 -17.41 -51.23
N ALA A 23 -15.40 -18.09 -50.27
CA ALA A 23 -16.06 -18.58 -49.07
C ALA A 23 -15.25 -18.19 -47.84
N GLU A 24 -15.92 -17.60 -46.86
CA GLU A 24 -15.34 -17.03 -45.68
C GLU A 24 -16.06 -17.53 -44.43
N LYS A 25 -15.28 -17.83 -43.36
CA LYS A 25 -15.82 -18.30 -42.07
C LYS A 25 -15.04 -17.66 -40.95
N GLY A 26 -15.75 -17.31 -39.88
CA GLY A 26 -15.11 -16.80 -38.65
C GLY A 26 -15.21 -15.29 -38.46
N TYR A 27 -16.21 -14.61 -38.98
CA TYR A 27 -16.45 -13.17 -38.82
C TYR A 27 -16.40 -12.67 -37.38
N LEU A 28 -16.90 -13.49 -36.44
CA LEU A 28 -16.84 -13.16 -35.00
C LEU A 28 -15.42 -13.00 -34.48
N ARG A 29 -14.43 -13.59 -35.17
CA ARG A 29 -13.02 -13.44 -34.80
C ARG A 29 -12.51 -12.01 -35.00
N GLU A 30 -12.85 -11.40 -36.13
CA GLU A 30 -12.48 -10.00 -36.41
C GLU A 30 -13.21 -9.02 -35.48
N THR A 31 -14.51 -9.25 -35.27
CA THR A 31 -15.29 -8.47 -34.32
C THR A 31 -14.74 -8.61 -32.88
N GLY A 32 -14.37 -9.83 -32.48
CA GLY A 32 -13.73 -10.07 -31.18
C GLY A 32 -12.39 -9.34 -31.04
N ASN A 33 -11.57 -9.37 -32.10
CA ASN A 33 -10.30 -8.65 -32.12
C ASN A 33 -10.48 -7.13 -32.02
N LEU A 34 -11.44 -6.58 -32.76
CA LEU A 34 -11.77 -5.15 -32.72
C LEU A 34 -12.29 -4.76 -31.33
N LEU A 35 -13.17 -5.54 -30.74
CA LEU A 35 -13.70 -5.30 -29.39
C LEU A 35 -12.58 -5.37 -28.34
N PHE A 36 -11.65 -6.31 -28.46
CA PHE A 36 -10.48 -6.41 -27.59
C PHE A 36 -9.64 -5.13 -27.65
N HIS A 37 -9.27 -4.66 -28.84
CA HIS A 37 -8.48 -3.43 -28.98
C HIS A 37 -9.23 -2.20 -28.48
N LEU A 38 -10.51 -2.10 -28.73
CA LEU A 38 -11.35 -1.01 -28.22
C LEU A 38 -11.38 -1.04 -26.68
N SER A 39 -11.49 -2.21 -26.07
CA SER A 39 -11.49 -2.35 -24.61
C SER A 39 -10.16 -1.91 -23.98
N LEU A 40 -9.02 -2.18 -24.65
CA LEU A 40 -7.72 -1.67 -24.19
C LEU A 40 -7.65 -0.14 -24.21
N ILE A 41 -8.19 0.49 -25.25
CA ILE A 41 -8.27 1.96 -25.31
C ILE A 41 -9.12 2.51 -24.17
N VAL A 42 -10.28 1.92 -23.91
CA VAL A 42 -11.16 2.32 -22.80
C VAL A 42 -10.46 2.17 -21.45
N VAL A 43 -9.74 1.07 -21.22
CA VAL A 43 -8.94 0.86 -20.00
C VAL A 43 -7.86 1.94 -19.85
N LEU A 44 -7.11 2.23 -20.92
CA LEU A 44 -6.08 3.28 -20.90
C LEU A 44 -6.67 4.68 -20.60
N LEU A 45 -7.80 5.01 -21.21
CA LEU A 45 -8.51 6.26 -20.93
C LEU A 45 -8.98 6.30 -19.47
N GLY A 46 -9.48 5.19 -18.92
CA GLY A 46 -9.87 5.06 -17.51
C GLY A 46 -8.71 5.28 -16.54
N ILE A 47 -7.57 4.66 -16.82
CA ILE A 47 -6.34 4.86 -16.02
C ILE A 47 -5.88 6.33 -16.11
N GLY A 48 -5.86 6.91 -17.31
CA GLY A 48 -5.51 8.31 -17.51
C GLY A 48 -6.44 9.27 -16.74
N ALA A 49 -7.75 9.05 -16.83
CA ALA A 49 -8.73 9.84 -16.10
C ALA A 49 -8.54 9.70 -14.58
N SER A 50 -8.33 8.49 -14.08
CA SER A 50 -8.05 8.26 -12.65
C SER A 50 -6.79 8.97 -12.18
N SER A 51 -5.72 9.00 -13.00
CA SER A 51 -4.48 9.70 -12.68
C SER A 51 -4.63 11.23 -12.65
N VAL A 52 -5.52 11.77 -13.47
CA VAL A 52 -5.68 13.22 -13.62
C VAL A 52 -6.70 13.80 -12.63
N PHE A 53 -7.77 13.07 -12.34
CA PHE A 53 -8.87 13.52 -11.49
C PHE A 53 -8.92 12.82 -10.13
N GLY A 54 -8.16 11.74 -9.94
CA GLY A 54 -8.10 11.00 -8.69
C GLY A 54 -7.01 11.49 -7.75
N MET A 55 -6.93 10.86 -6.59
CA MET A 55 -5.87 11.04 -5.59
C MET A 55 -5.38 9.67 -5.12
N ARG A 56 -4.09 9.56 -4.88
CA ARG A 56 -3.50 8.43 -4.18
C ARG A 56 -2.72 8.95 -2.99
N GLY A 57 -2.93 8.33 -1.83
CA GLY A 57 -2.20 8.67 -0.61
C GLY A 57 -1.82 7.41 0.15
N GLU A 58 -0.70 7.47 0.83
CA GLU A 58 -0.16 6.41 1.68
C GLU A 58 0.15 7.00 3.05
N ALA A 59 -0.22 6.29 4.11
CA ALA A 59 0.06 6.69 5.48
C ALA A 59 0.39 5.47 6.33
N ILE A 60 1.34 5.64 7.23
CA ILE A 60 1.69 4.68 8.27
C ILE A 60 0.91 5.07 9.52
N VAL A 61 0.12 4.15 10.03
CA VAL A 61 -0.69 4.38 11.23
C VAL A 61 -0.32 3.36 12.28
N THR A 62 0.30 3.81 13.36
CA THR A 62 0.65 2.96 14.50
C THR A 62 -0.61 2.56 15.27
N VAL A 63 -0.65 1.33 15.79
CA VAL A 63 -1.73 0.88 16.67
C VAL A 63 -1.86 1.82 17.88
N GLY A 64 -3.06 2.29 18.15
CA GLY A 64 -3.37 3.32 19.13
C GLY A 64 -3.50 4.74 18.55
N GLU A 65 -2.92 5.00 17.39
CA GLU A 65 -2.93 6.31 16.74
C GLU A 65 -4.14 6.49 15.81
N ARG A 66 -4.42 7.76 15.51
CA ARG A 66 -5.53 8.19 14.66
C ARG A 66 -5.01 8.85 13.41
N PHE A 67 -5.42 8.35 12.27
CA PHE A 67 -5.31 8.99 10.98
C PHE A 67 -6.54 9.88 10.73
N ILE A 68 -6.30 11.09 10.26
CA ILE A 68 -7.34 12.04 9.82
C ILE A 68 -7.11 12.30 8.33
N ASN A 69 -8.16 12.24 7.52
CA ASN A 69 -8.02 12.43 6.07
C ASN A 69 -7.83 13.92 5.69
N VAL A 70 -6.63 14.41 5.97
CA VAL A 70 -6.16 15.76 5.57
C VAL A 70 -4.79 15.62 4.90
N PRO A 71 -4.40 16.54 3.98
CA PRO A 71 -3.16 16.40 3.21
C PRO A 71 -1.90 16.19 4.05
N THR A 72 -1.82 16.81 5.22
CA THR A 72 -0.67 16.73 6.13
C THR A 72 -0.54 15.42 6.91
N SER A 73 -1.56 14.54 6.86
CA SER A 73 -1.54 13.24 7.54
C SER A 73 -0.97 12.12 6.68
N TYR A 74 -0.62 12.40 5.45
CA TYR A 74 -0.06 11.42 4.53
C TYR A 74 1.47 11.46 4.52
N ASP A 75 2.10 10.32 4.55
CA ASP A 75 3.55 10.18 4.32
C ASP A 75 3.89 10.39 2.85
N ASN A 76 2.98 9.98 1.96
CA ASN A 76 3.07 10.22 0.54
C ASN A 76 1.69 10.56 -0.01
N LEU A 77 1.55 11.71 -0.67
CA LEU A 77 0.30 12.18 -1.26
C LEU A 77 0.53 12.60 -2.71
N ALA A 78 -0.16 11.96 -3.62
CA ALA A 78 -0.11 12.22 -5.05
C ALA A 78 -1.51 12.58 -5.59
N PRO A 79 -1.94 13.84 -5.49
CA PRO A 79 -3.18 14.31 -6.09
C PRO A 79 -3.00 14.45 -7.60
N GLY A 80 -4.02 14.06 -8.36
CA GLY A 80 -4.09 14.35 -9.79
C GLY A 80 -4.21 15.86 -10.05
N ARG A 81 -3.82 16.28 -11.26
CA ARG A 81 -3.75 17.72 -11.62
C ARG A 81 -5.05 18.49 -11.39
N PHE A 82 -6.19 17.84 -11.52
CA PHE A 82 -7.52 18.45 -11.37
C PHE A 82 -8.25 17.95 -10.12
N PHE A 83 -7.55 17.26 -9.22
CA PHE A 83 -8.12 16.86 -7.95
C PHE A 83 -8.18 18.05 -6.99
N ASP A 84 -9.35 18.26 -6.39
CA ASP A 84 -9.56 19.33 -5.41
C ASP A 84 -9.37 18.81 -3.99
N LEU A 85 -8.24 19.14 -3.37
CA LEU A 85 -7.92 18.71 -1.99
C LEU A 85 -8.95 19.22 -0.96
N ALA A 86 -9.64 20.33 -1.21
CA ALA A 86 -10.67 20.84 -0.31
C ALA A 86 -11.93 19.97 -0.28
N LYS A 87 -12.08 19.05 -1.24
CA LYS A 87 -13.22 18.13 -1.34
C LYS A 87 -12.92 16.74 -0.77
N MET A 88 -11.79 16.58 -0.08
CA MET A 88 -11.49 15.30 0.59
C MET A 88 -12.54 15.00 1.67
N PRO A 89 -13.10 13.76 1.70
CA PRO A 89 -14.08 13.40 2.72
C PRO A 89 -13.44 13.40 4.12
N PRO A 90 -14.06 14.03 5.12
CA PRO A 90 -13.43 14.25 6.43
C PRO A 90 -13.53 13.03 7.37
N PHE A 91 -13.07 11.87 6.94
CA PHE A 91 -13.10 10.67 7.78
C PHE A 91 -11.88 10.56 8.70
N THR A 92 -12.03 9.76 9.76
CA THR A 92 -10.94 9.37 10.65
C THR A 92 -10.88 7.86 10.82
N ILE A 93 -9.67 7.34 11.00
CA ILE A 93 -9.41 5.92 11.25
C ILE A 93 -8.44 5.83 12.43
N THR A 94 -8.85 5.17 13.52
CA THR A 94 -7.94 4.83 14.62
C THR A 94 -7.63 3.35 14.53
N ALA A 95 -6.36 2.99 14.42
CA ALA A 95 -5.92 1.61 14.47
C ALA A 95 -6.03 1.10 15.91
N ALA A 96 -7.04 0.27 16.19
CA ALA A 96 -7.28 -0.21 17.55
C ALA A 96 -6.50 -1.48 17.87
N ASN A 97 -6.40 -2.39 16.93
CA ASN A 97 -5.59 -3.61 17.04
C ASN A 97 -5.21 -4.12 15.65
N PHE A 98 -4.05 -4.72 15.53
CA PHE A 98 -3.58 -5.34 14.30
C PHE A 98 -3.05 -6.73 14.58
N ASP A 99 -3.48 -7.71 13.79
CA ASP A 99 -3.02 -9.09 13.82
C ASP A 99 -2.50 -9.51 12.45
N ALA A 100 -1.34 -10.15 12.44
CA ALA A 100 -0.74 -10.70 11.23
C ALA A 100 -0.39 -12.17 11.46
N GLN A 101 -0.80 -13.03 10.55
CA GLN A 101 -0.53 -14.46 10.59
C GLN A 101 0.38 -14.85 9.43
N TYR A 102 1.42 -15.63 9.74
CA TYR A 102 2.40 -16.08 8.78
C TYR A 102 2.45 -17.60 8.71
N ASP A 103 2.74 -18.13 7.56
CA ASP A 103 3.02 -19.55 7.38
C ASP A 103 4.38 -19.89 7.98
N ALA A 104 4.42 -20.93 8.84
CA ALA A 104 5.61 -21.29 9.58
C ALA A 104 6.76 -21.81 8.69
N GLU A 105 6.44 -22.41 7.53
CA GLU A 105 7.44 -22.98 6.63
C GLU A 105 7.86 -22.00 5.55
N THR A 106 6.88 -21.39 4.86
CA THR A 106 7.13 -20.48 3.72
C THR A 106 7.37 -19.05 4.14
N ARG A 107 6.98 -18.67 5.37
CA ARG A 107 7.04 -17.29 5.92
C ARG A 107 6.14 -16.29 5.18
N GLN A 108 5.25 -16.79 4.35
CA GLN A 108 4.32 -15.95 3.61
C GLN A 108 3.20 -15.47 4.53
N PRO A 109 2.71 -14.23 4.35
CA PRO A 109 1.56 -13.75 5.09
C PRO A 109 0.31 -14.52 4.69
N LEU A 110 -0.40 -15.07 5.69
CA LEU A 110 -1.67 -15.79 5.52
C LEU A 110 -2.87 -14.86 5.65
N ASP A 111 -2.87 -14.00 6.66
CA ASP A 111 -3.95 -13.05 6.91
C ASP A 111 -3.43 -11.79 7.62
N TYR A 112 -4.00 -10.65 7.26
CA TYR A 112 -3.85 -9.39 7.96
C TYR A 112 -5.22 -8.91 8.39
N THR A 113 -5.38 -8.69 9.68
CA THR A 113 -6.63 -8.20 10.27
C THR A 113 -6.37 -6.93 11.08
N LEU A 114 -6.93 -5.81 10.64
CA LEU A 114 -6.94 -4.56 11.38
C LEU A 114 -8.33 -4.35 12.00
N VAL A 115 -8.39 -4.19 13.30
CA VAL A 115 -9.56 -3.64 14.01
C VAL A 115 -9.42 -2.14 14.04
N ALA A 116 -10.30 -1.44 13.34
CA ALA A 116 -10.27 0.01 13.22
C ALA A 116 -11.52 0.66 13.81
N LYS A 117 -11.36 1.75 14.55
CA LYS A 117 -12.46 2.64 14.92
C LYS A 117 -12.56 3.74 13.89
N VAL A 118 -13.68 3.80 13.19
CA VAL A 118 -13.88 4.60 11.99
C VAL A 118 -14.98 5.61 12.21
N SER A 119 -14.76 6.86 11.83
CA SER A 119 -15.78 7.91 11.81
C SER A 119 -15.83 8.57 10.43
N GLU A 120 -17.02 8.74 9.86
CA GLU A 120 -17.22 9.39 8.57
C GLU A 120 -17.03 10.91 8.63
N THR A 121 -17.29 11.49 9.78
CA THR A 121 -17.04 12.90 10.09
C THR A 121 -16.53 13.04 11.52
N PRO A 122 -15.80 14.11 11.88
CA PRO A 122 -15.26 14.30 13.23
C PRO A 122 -16.31 14.26 14.35
N ASP A 123 -17.55 14.64 14.07
CA ASP A 123 -18.64 14.77 15.04
C ASP A 123 -19.42 13.47 15.24
N VAL A 124 -19.21 12.46 14.39
CA VAL A 124 -19.91 11.18 14.48
C VAL A 124 -19.12 10.23 15.38
N LYS A 125 -19.83 9.54 16.29
CA LYS A 125 -19.23 8.54 17.17
C LYS A 125 -18.55 7.44 16.32
N PRO A 126 -17.29 7.11 16.60
CA PRO A 126 -16.59 6.06 15.86
C PRO A 126 -17.26 4.70 16.00
N VAL A 127 -17.29 3.96 14.89
CA VAL A 127 -17.78 2.59 14.81
C VAL A 127 -16.63 1.65 14.55
N GLU A 128 -16.60 0.52 15.23
CA GLU A 128 -15.58 -0.50 15.01
C GLU A 128 -15.85 -1.25 13.70
N LYS A 129 -14.82 -1.38 12.88
CA LYS A 129 -14.82 -2.13 11.63
C LYS A 129 -13.59 -3.02 11.52
N ILE A 130 -13.76 -4.20 10.95
CA ILE A 130 -12.67 -5.12 10.64
C ILE A 130 -12.25 -4.89 9.19
N VAL A 131 -10.98 -4.57 9.01
CA VAL A 131 -10.35 -4.35 7.71
C VAL A 131 -9.40 -5.51 7.42
N LYS A 132 -9.48 -6.06 6.22
CA LYS A 132 -8.60 -7.13 5.73
C LYS A 132 -8.04 -6.77 4.37
N VAL A 133 -7.01 -7.48 3.95
CA VAL A 133 -6.54 -7.44 2.56
C VAL A 133 -7.71 -7.74 1.63
N ASN A 134 -7.89 -6.96 0.57
CA ASN A 134 -9.01 -7.04 -0.39
C ASN A 134 -10.43 -6.71 0.17
N LYS A 135 -10.53 -6.23 1.43
CA LYS A 135 -11.76 -5.69 2.00
C LYS A 135 -11.54 -4.24 2.47
N PRO A 136 -11.49 -3.27 1.55
CA PRO A 136 -11.21 -1.88 1.89
C PRO A 136 -12.36 -1.23 2.68
N LEU A 137 -12.02 -0.19 3.44
CA LEU A 137 -13.00 0.76 3.93
C LEU A 137 -13.42 1.68 2.78
N THR A 138 -14.68 2.10 2.79
CA THR A 138 -15.23 3.01 1.78
C THR A 138 -15.85 4.21 2.45
N PHE A 139 -15.48 5.41 1.98
CA PHE A 139 -15.98 6.71 2.40
C PHE A 139 -16.37 7.51 1.15
N GLY A 140 -17.66 7.43 0.76
CA GLY A 140 -18.08 7.95 -0.55
C GLY A 140 -17.30 7.25 -1.67
N ASP A 141 -16.59 8.03 -2.48
CA ASP A 141 -15.77 7.52 -3.58
C ASP A 141 -14.33 7.15 -3.17
N THR A 142 -13.96 7.42 -1.92
CA THR A 142 -12.62 7.10 -1.40
C THR A 142 -12.58 5.68 -0.84
N ARG A 143 -11.56 4.91 -1.24
CA ARG A 143 -11.30 3.56 -0.74
C ARG A 143 -9.97 3.52 -0.02
N VAL A 144 -9.98 2.95 1.19
CA VAL A 144 -8.78 2.79 2.03
C VAL A 144 -8.46 1.31 2.14
N TYR A 145 -7.29 0.94 1.66
CA TYR A 145 -6.80 -0.44 1.63
C TYR A 145 -5.74 -0.66 2.71
N LEU A 146 -5.79 -1.82 3.35
CA LEU A 146 -4.69 -2.34 4.15
C LEU A 146 -3.66 -2.99 3.20
N GLN A 147 -2.46 -2.41 3.11
CA GLN A 147 -1.46 -2.83 2.13
C GLN A 147 -0.32 -3.64 2.74
N ALA A 148 0.17 -3.22 3.91
CA ALA A 148 1.33 -3.80 4.56
C ALA A 148 1.24 -3.65 6.07
N ASN A 149 2.18 -4.28 6.77
CA ASN A 149 2.38 -4.11 8.20
C ASN A 149 3.84 -3.87 8.52
N GLY A 150 4.11 -3.45 9.75
CA GLY A 150 5.43 -3.23 10.29
C GLY A 150 5.37 -3.09 11.79
N PHE A 151 6.47 -2.65 12.38
CA PHE A 151 6.58 -2.44 13.81
C PHE A 151 6.87 -0.97 14.13
N SER A 152 6.29 -0.49 15.22
CA SER A 152 6.55 0.81 15.80
C SER A 152 7.00 0.65 17.25
N PRO A 153 8.28 0.35 17.52
CA PRO A 153 8.78 0.26 18.88
C PRO A 153 8.50 1.54 19.68
N LEU A 154 8.07 1.38 20.94
CA LEU A 154 7.98 2.48 21.87
C LEU A 154 9.37 2.83 22.37
N VAL A 155 9.80 4.06 22.14
CA VAL A 155 11.14 4.53 22.47
C VAL A 155 11.04 5.66 23.49
N THR A 156 11.84 5.58 24.57
CA THR A 156 12.02 6.67 25.51
C THR A 156 13.50 7.05 25.54
N ILE A 157 13.81 8.29 25.22
CA ILE A 157 15.17 8.83 25.28
C ILE A 157 15.26 9.83 26.43
N ARG A 158 16.27 9.64 27.28
CA ARG A 158 16.53 10.51 28.42
C ARG A 158 17.92 11.12 28.33
N ASP A 159 18.08 12.33 28.81
CA ASP A 159 19.41 12.93 28.97
C ASP A 159 20.13 12.36 30.19
N ALA A 160 21.37 12.80 30.40
CA ALA A 160 22.18 12.36 31.53
C ALA A 160 21.60 12.75 32.90
N GLY A 161 20.71 13.74 32.95
CA GLY A 161 19.98 14.14 34.15
C GLY A 161 18.71 13.33 34.38
N GLY A 162 18.35 12.42 33.46
CA GLY A 162 17.14 11.59 33.52
C GLY A 162 15.88 12.25 32.94
N ALA A 163 15.98 13.48 32.43
CA ALA A 163 14.83 14.16 31.80
C ALA A 163 14.50 13.50 30.44
N VAL A 164 13.21 13.27 30.23
CA VAL A 164 12.72 12.70 28.96
C VAL A 164 12.85 13.74 27.84
N LYS A 165 13.55 13.38 26.78
CA LYS A 165 13.76 14.20 25.58
C LYS A 165 12.94 13.70 24.37
N PHE A 166 12.57 12.44 24.39
CA PHE A 166 11.66 11.82 23.41
C PHE A 166 10.93 10.67 24.09
N GLU A 167 9.65 10.54 23.82
CA GLU A 167 8.85 9.38 24.20
C GLU A 167 7.72 9.17 23.20
N GLY A 168 7.65 7.98 22.61
CA GLY A 168 6.59 7.64 21.67
C GLY A 168 6.93 6.45 20.77
N PRO A 169 5.96 6.02 19.97
CA PRO A 169 6.19 5.02 18.96
C PRO A 169 7.01 5.61 17.80
N VAL A 170 7.93 4.82 17.28
CA VAL A 170 8.71 5.17 16.10
C VAL A 170 8.43 4.14 15.01
N PRO A 171 7.75 4.49 13.92
CA PRO A 171 7.52 3.59 12.81
C PRO A 171 8.83 3.20 12.13
N PHE A 172 9.02 1.90 11.92
CA PHE A 172 10.14 1.36 11.18
C PHE A 172 9.66 0.79 9.84
N LEU A 173 10.36 1.13 8.76
CA LEU A 173 10.01 0.76 7.40
C LEU A 173 10.60 -0.60 7.03
N PRO A 174 9.77 -1.64 6.76
CA PRO A 174 10.24 -2.94 6.33
C PRO A 174 11.04 -2.88 5.03
N GLN A 175 12.15 -3.60 4.98
CA GLN A 175 13.04 -3.70 3.83
C GLN A 175 12.94 -5.07 3.15
N ASP A 176 12.41 -6.05 3.84
CA ASP A 176 12.23 -7.41 3.32
C ASP A 176 10.96 -8.08 3.88
N ALA A 177 10.67 -9.28 3.39
CA ALA A 177 9.49 -10.05 3.78
C ALA A 177 9.53 -10.55 5.24
N ASN A 178 10.70 -10.59 5.87
CA ASN A 178 10.88 -10.94 7.28
C ASN A 178 10.83 -9.72 8.20
N LEU A 179 10.40 -8.57 7.67
CA LEU A 179 10.26 -7.30 8.37
C LEU A 179 11.56 -6.80 9.01
N THR A 180 12.74 -7.13 8.43
CA THR A 180 13.96 -6.37 8.72
C THR A 180 13.66 -4.91 8.37
N SER A 181 13.66 -4.03 9.36
CA SER A 181 13.13 -2.68 9.18
C SER A 181 14.16 -1.63 9.53
N ILE A 182 14.08 -0.46 8.91
CA ILE A 182 14.94 0.69 9.22
C ILE A 182 14.08 1.86 9.71
N GLY A 183 14.65 2.65 10.61
CA GLY A 183 14.01 3.85 11.14
C GLY A 183 15.02 4.86 11.63
N ALA A 184 14.56 6.08 11.81
CA ALA A 184 15.34 7.17 12.37
C ALA A 184 14.61 7.82 13.54
N ILE A 185 15.33 8.09 14.62
CA ILE A 185 14.81 8.80 15.77
C ILE A 185 15.55 10.13 15.86
N LYS A 186 14.80 11.21 15.83
CA LYS A 186 15.32 12.58 15.87
C LYS A 186 15.04 13.17 17.24
N VAL A 187 16.06 13.75 17.89
CA VAL A 187 15.93 14.43 19.18
C VAL A 187 16.50 15.85 19.04
N PRO A 188 15.73 16.77 18.45
CA PRO A 188 16.17 18.13 18.16
C PRO A 188 16.45 18.94 19.45
N ASP A 189 15.67 18.72 20.51
CA ASP A 189 15.71 19.49 21.77
C ASP A 189 16.93 19.15 22.67
N MET A 190 17.93 18.47 22.12
CA MET A 190 19.23 18.25 22.79
C MET A 190 20.29 19.17 22.19
N ASP A 191 21.15 19.72 23.02
CA ASP A 191 22.33 20.49 22.59
C ASP A 191 23.61 19.76 23.01
N PRO A 192 24.42 19.27 22.03
CA PRO A 192 24.13 19.23 20.61
C PRO A 192 23.04 18.21 20.26
N GLN A 193 22.35 18.42 19.12
CA GLN A 193 21.30 17.53 18.60
C GLN A 193 21.78 16.08 18.53
N ILE A 194 20.87 15.15 18.77
CA ILE A 194 21.14 13.71 18.69
C ILE A 194 20.12 13.05 17.74
N GLY A 195 20.66 12.21 16.87
CA GLY A 195 19.87 11.36 15.99
C GLY A 195 20.31 9.90 16.04
N PHE A 196 19.38 9.01 15.86
CA PHE A 196 19.63 7.57 15.80
C PHE A 196 19.19 7.05 14.44
N VAL A 197 20.09 6.40 13.72
CA VAL A 197 19.74 5.56 12.57
C VAL A 197 19.72 4.13 13.06
N SER A 198 18.58 3.48 12.89
CA SER A 198 18.28 2.24 13.59
C SER A 198 17.74 1.17 12.65
N SER A 199 18.06 -0.10 12.94
CA SER A 199 17.47 -1.27 12.32
C SER A 199 16.72 -2.07 13.38
N PHE A 200 15.48 -2.43 13.08
CA PHE A 200 14.65 -3.28 13.91
C PHE A 200 14.54 -4.67 13.29
N LEU A 201 14.82 -5.69 14.08
CA LEU A 201 14.86 -7.10 13.69
C LEU A 201 13.85 -7.85 14.57
N PRO A 202 12.66 -8.22 14.06
CA PRO A 202 11.65 -8.97 14.84
C PRO A 202 12.16 -10.33 15.36
N THR A 203 12.91 -11.05 14.54
CA THR A 203 13.58 -12.30 14.92
C THR A 203 15.02 -12.20 14.42
N ALA A 204 15.90 -11.70 15.30
CA ALA A 204 17.26 -11.36 14.95
C ALA A 204 18.10 -12.60 14.58
N ASP A 205 18.80 -12.50 13.47
CA ASP A 205 19.80 -13.44 13.02
C ASP A 205 20.99 -12.68 12.43
N ARG A 206 22.10 -13.38 12.19
CA ARG A 206 23.34 -12.76 11.70
C ARG A 206 23.97 -13.56 10.58
N ASP A 207 24.18 -12.93 9.48
CA ASP A 207 24.97 -13.40 8.35
C ASP A 207 26.34 -12.71 8.31
N LYS A 208 27.38 -13.43 7.87
CA LYS A 208 28.74 -12.89 7.81
C LYS A 208 28.91 -11.78 6.76
N VAL A 209 28.06 -11.77 5.75
CA VAL A 209 28.12 -10.82 4.61
C VAL A 209 27.09 -9.71 4.78
N ARG A 210 25.86 -10.07 5.13
CA ARG A 210 24.72 -9.12 5.25
C ARG A 210 24.69 -8.39 6.60
N GLY A 211 25.37 -8.90 7.62
CA GLY A 211 25.25 -8.38 8.98
C GLY A 211 24.02 -8.90 9.71
N GLY A 212 23.38 -8.06 10.51
CA GLY A 212 22.14 -8.39 11.22
C GLY A 212 20.93 -8.29 10.29
N PHE A 213 20.04 -9.26 10.33
CA PHE A 213 18.78 -9.29 9.59
C PHE A 213 17.70 -10.03 10.41
N SER A 214 16.44 -9.97 9.99
CA SER A 214 15.39 -10.78 10.59
C SER A 214 15.20 -12.08 9.81
N SER A 215 15.19 -13.22 10.53
CA SER A 215 14.96 -14.51 9.91
C SER A 215 13.49 -14.92 9.85
N TYR A 216 12.62 -14.21 10.61
CA TYR A 216 11.17 -14.44 10.65
C TYR A 216 10.41 -13.15 10.97
N PRO A 217 9.18 -12.94 10.45
CA PRO A 217 8.47 -11.67 10.61
C PRO A 217 7.75 -11.46 11.95
N GLU A 218 7.76 -12.44 12.86
CA GLU A 218 7.18 -12.30 14.21
C GLU A 218 8.25 -11.94 15.26
N LEU A 219 7.81 -11.51 16.44
CA LEU A 219 8.66 -11.08 17.54
C LEU A 219 9.19 -12.26 18.37
N LEU A 220 10.04 -13.12 17.81
CA LEU A 220 10.62 -14.24 18.50
C LEU A 220 11.94 -13.93 19.22
N ASP A 221 12.77 -13.08 18.63
CA ASP A 221 14.01 -12.52 19.23
C ASP A 221 14.17 -11.05 18.77
N PRO A 222 13.32 -10.13 19.25
CA PRO A 222 13.33 -8.75 18.79
C PRO A 222 14.60 -8.00 19.22
N ARG A 223 15.27 -7.35 18.26
CA ARG A 223 16.44 -6.52 18.50
C ARG A 223 16.35 -5.18 17.78
N LEU A 224 16.82 -4.16 18.48
CA LEU A 224 17.04 -2.82 17.93
C LEU A 224 18.53 -2.56 17.89
N LEU A 225 19.07 -2.38 16.68
CA LEU A 225 20.44 -1.99 16.43
C LEU A 225 20.43 -0.52 16.03
N PHE A 226 21.30 0.30 16.63
CA PHE A 226 21.33 1.72 16.30
C PHE A 226 22.73 2.28 16.24
N SER A 227 22.91 3.28 15.37
CA SER A 227 24.06 4.16 15.31
C SER A 227 23.64 5.54 15.79
N VAL A 228 24.44 6.13 16.66
CA VAL A 228 24.15 7.44 17.27
C VAL A 228 24.95 8.51 16.54
N TRP A 229 24.28 9.57 16.15
CA TRP A 229 24.84 10.76 15.54
C TRP A 229 24.62 11.94 16.47
N LYS A 230 25.68 12.75 16.67
CA LYS A 230 25.65 13.90 17.57
C LYS A 230 26.33 15.09 16.92
N GLY A 231 25.71 16.24 16.96
CA GLY A 231 26.21 17.47 16.38
C GLY A 231 25.11 18.36 15.84
N ASP A 232 25.45 19.28 14.96
CA ASP A 232 24.48 19.99 14.14
C ASP A 232 23.99 19.04 13.04
N LEU A 233 22.79 18.49 13.22
CA LEU A 233 22.18 17.54 12.30
C LEU A 233 21.14 18.20 11.40
N GLY A 234 21.04 19.53 11.43
CA GLY A 234 20.11 20.31 10.62
C GLY A 234 18.63 20.04 10.93
N MET A 235 18.31 19.59 12.14
CA MET A 235 16.94 19.25 12.52
C MET A 235 16.07 20.49 12.80
N ASP A 236 16.70 21.66 12.97
CA ASP A 236 16.02 22.94 13.23
C ASP A 236 15.63 23.66 11.92
N SER A 237 16.17 23.23 10.79
CA SER A 237 15.82 23.74 9.45
C SER A 237 14.79 22.79 8.82
N GLY A 238 13.50 23.05 9.09
CA GLY A 238 12.36 22.33 8.52
C GLY A 238 12.00 22.83 7.15
#